data_76736946c05da4b62bdc0021dc0f62e6
#
_entry.id   76736946c05da4b62bdc0021dc0f62e6
#
_cell.length_a   1.000
_cell.length_b   1.000
_cell.length_c   1.000
_cell.angle_alpha   90.00
_cell.angle_beta   90.00
_cell.angle_gamma   90.00
#
_symmetry.space_group_name_H-M   'P 1'
#
loop_
_entity.id
_entity.type
_entity.pdbx_description
1 polymer ?
#
loop_
_entity_poly.entity_id
_entity_poly.type
_entity_poly.pdbx_seq_one_letter_code
_entity_poly.pdbx_strand_id
1 'polypeptide(L)'
;MKEQRLSRDERITAAALDLLRNKGPAAVTVEAVAARSGVAKTTIYRRYRNRNDMLTAALASITEPPPPTNPAELVPVVEWLVEQSYRAVHDGIGAGGLAALLTDENRDYTQLLRSIVHQHRAALASVIRDAMNNQVVRGDIDVETVMDCIAGAYLAELARRGSVAPRWTERVLRTMLPALETRNLKGSARRRR
;
A
#
# COMPACT_ATOMS: atom_id res chain seq x y z
N MET A 1 -17.27 -23.25 12.74
CA MET A 1 -16.87 -22.20 11.80
C MET A 1 -16.57 -22.87 10.47
N LYS A 2 -17.36 -22.60 9.40
CA LYS A 2 -17.05 -23.11 8.06
C LYS A 2 -15.83 -22.35 7.54
N GLU A 3 -14.72 -23.03 7.37
CA GLU A 3 -13.58 -22.52 6.59
C GLU A 3 -14.10 -22.17 5.19
N GLN A 4 -14.14 -20.90 4.89
CA GLN A 4 -14.54 -20.38 3.58
C GLN A 4 -13.44 -20.78 2.60
N ARG A 5 -13.67 -21.83 1.81
CA ARG A 5 -12.72 -22.29 0.79
C ARG A 5 -12.54 -21.17 -0.23
N LEU A 6 -11.32 -20.60 -0.28
CA LEU A 6 -10.96 -19.60 -1.28
C LEU A 6 -11.33 -20.05 -2.69
N SER A 7 -11.92 -19.15 -3.47
CA SER A 7 -12.18 -19.36 -4.89
C SER A 7 -10.86 -19.64 -5.65
N ARG A 8 -10.97 -20.15 -6.88
CA ARG A 8 -9.78 -20.39 -7.72
C ARG A 8 -9.01 -19.08 -7.98
N ASP A 9 -9.71 -17.98 -8.22
CA ASP A 9 -9.11 -16.67 -8.49
C ASP A 9 -8.38 -16.16 -7.24
N GLU A 10 -8.98 -16.22 -6.07
CA GLU A 10 -8.34 -15.86 -4.80
C GLU A 10 -7.08 -16.70 -4.51
N ARG A 11 -7.10 -17.98 -4.85
CA ARG A 11 -5.92 -18.85 -4.72
C ARG A 11 -4.79 -18.45 -5.67
N ILE A 12 -5.12 -18.09 -6.93
CA ILE A 12 -4.15 -17.63 -7.93
C ILE A 12 -3.55 -16.29 -7.48
N THR A 13 -4.37 -15.33 -7.12
CA THR A 13 -3.90 -13.99 -6.70
C THR A 13 -3.08 -14.04 -5.41
N ALA A 14 -3.52 -14.83 -4.41
CA ALA A 14 -2.75 -15.04 -3.18
C ALA A 14 -1.38 -15.67 -3.44
N ALA A 15 -1.31 -16.68 -4.33
CA ALA A 15 -0.04 -17.31 -4.72
C ALA A 15 0.88 -16.35 -5.48
N ALA A 16 0.33 -15.52 -6.37
CA ALA A 16 1.09 -14.52 -7.10
C ALA A 16 1.66 -13.44 -6.17
N LEU A 17 0.85 -12.92 -5.24
CA LEU A 17 1.29 -11.95 -4.23
C LEU A 17 2.37 -12.51 -3.31
N ASP A 18 2.22 -13.76 -2.88
CA ASP A 18 3.21 -14.38 -2.02
C ASP A 18 4.57 -14.56 -2.73
N LEU A 19 4.57 -14.96 -4.01
CA LEU A 19 5.78 -15.03 -4.83
C LEU A 19 6.41 -13.64 -5.03
N LEU A 20 5.60 -12.63 -5.32
CA LEU A 20 6.05 -11.25 -5.48
C LEU A 20 6.70 -10.72 -4.20
N ARG A 21 6.03 -10.88 -3.06
CA ARG A 21 6.50 -10.37 -1.77
C ARG A 21 7.84 -10.97 -1.33
N ASN A 22 7.97 -12.28 -1.52
CA ASN A 22 9.11 -13.03 -0.98
C ASN A 22 10.30 -13.15 -1.96
N LYS A 23 10.03 -13.14 -3.28
CA LYS A 23 11.03 -13.45 -4.31
C LYS A 23 11.11 -12.41 -5.43
N GLY A 24 10.28 -11.39 -5.37
CA GLY A 24 10.18 -10.36 -6.41
C GLY A 24 9.40 -10.79 -7.65
N PRO A 25 9.18 -9.85 -8.59
CA PRO A 25 8.31 -10.05 -9.74
C PRO A 25 8.79 -11.14 -10.69
N ALA A 26 10.09 -11.36 -10.83
CA ALA A 26 10.64 -12.39 -11.72
C ALA A 26 10.18 -13.81 -11.33
N ALA A 27 9.92 -14.05 -10.05
CA ALA A 27 9.43 -15.34 -9.55
C ALA A 27 7.95 -15.60 -9.83
N VAL A 28 7.18 -14.58 -10.24
CA VAL A 28 5.75 -14.73 -10.53
C VAL A 28 5.58 -15.26 -11.97
N THR A 29 5.74 -16.55 -12.14
CA THR A 29 5.48 -17.27 -13.41
C THR A 29 4.22 -18.10 -13.30
N VAL A 30 3.59 -18.44 -14.43
CA VAL A 30 2.40 -19.32 -14.45
C VAL A 30 2.71 -20.66 -13.78
N GLU A 31 3.91 -21.19 -14.01
CA GLU A 31 4.40 -22.44 -13.44
C GLU A 31 4.49 -22.36 -11.90
N ALA A 32 5.12 -21.30 -11.38
CA ALA A 32 5.28 -21.11 -9.96
C ALA A 32 3.94 -20.86 -9.26
N VAL A 33 3.07 -20.05 -9.88
CA VAL A 33 1.72 -19.79 -9.37
C VAL A 33 0.86 -21.05 -9.40
N ALA A 34 0.91 -21.86 -10.47
CA ALA A 34 0.21 -23.14 -10.54
C ALA A 34 0.64 -24.09 -9.43
N ALA A 35 1.96 -24.24 -9.23
CA ALA A 35 2.52 -25.09 -8.19
C ALA A 35 2.09 -24.65 -6.78
N ARG A 36 2.06 -23.31 -6.53
CA ARG A 36 1.74 -22.76 -5.21
C ARG A 36 0.25 -22.71 -4.92
N SER A 37 -0.58 -22.37 -5.94
CA SER A 37 -2.04 -22.26 -5.80
C SER A 37 -2.76 -23.59 -5.87
N GLY A 38 -2.11 -24.64 -6.44
CA GLY A 38 -2.74 -25.92 -6.77
C GLY A 38 -3.79 -25.80 -7.88
N VAL A 39 -3.74 -24.73 -8.70
CA VAL A 39 -4.62 -24.52 -9.85
C VAL A 39 -3.89 -24.92 -11.12
N ALA A 40 -4.54 -25.70 -12.00
CA ALA A 40 -3.93 -26.18 -13.26
C ALA A 40 -3.52 -24.99 -14.14
N LYS A 41 -2.34 -25.07 -14.78
CA LYS A 41 -1.80 -24.07 -15.71
C LYS A 41 -2.82 -23.66 -16.79
N THR A 42 -3.53 -24.63 -17.36
CA THR A 42 -4.55 -24.38 -18.39
C THR A 42 -5.68 -23.46 -17.88
N THR A 43 -6.03 -23.58 -16.60
CA THR A 43 -7.03 -22.70 -15.96
C THR A 43 -6.47 -21.28 -15.80
N ILE A 44 -5.19 -21.14 -15.43
CA ILE A 44 -4.53 -19.85 -15.29
C ILE A 44 -4.42 -19.15 -16.65
N TYR A 45 -3.94 -19.85 -17.69
CA TYR A 45 -3.84 -19.30 -19.06
C TYR A 45 -5.20 -18.88 -19.65
N ARG A 46 -6.28 -19.58 -19.29
CA ARG A 46 -7.64 -19.19 -19.73
C ARG A 46 -8.10 -17.89 -19.06
N ARG A 47 -7.59 -17.59 -17.84
CA ARG A 47 -8.02 -16.44 -17.03
C ARG A 47 -7.17 -15.20 -17.25
N TYR A 48 -5.87 -15.39 -17.43
CA TYR A 48 -4.89 -14.31 -17.56
C TYR A 48 -4.09 -14.50 -18.85
N ARG A 49 -4.07 -13.47 -19.71
CA ARG A 49 -3.36 -13.50 -21.01
C ARG A 49 -1.86 -13.66 -20.86
N ASN A 50 -1.32 -13.08 -19.80
CA ASN A 50 0.10 -13.13 -19.48
C ASN A 50 0.28 -12.89 -17.97
N ARG A 51 1.52 -12.92 -17.51
CA ARG A 51 1.83 -12.76 -16.10
C ARG A 51 1.63 -11.31 -15.60
N ASN A 52 1.74 -10.29 -16.47
CA ASN A 52 1.46 -8.90 -16.09
C ASN A 52 -0.03 -8.73 -15.79
N ASP A 53 -0.91 -9.33 -16.59
CA ASP A 53 -2.36 -9.41 -16.33
C ASP A 53 -2.63 -10.04 -14.96
N MET A 54 -1.93 -11.13 -14.64
CA MET A 54 -2.06 -11.84 -13.36
C MET A 54 -1.55 -11.00 -12.18
N LEU A 55 -0.42 -10.30 -12.32
CA LEU A 55 0.11 -9.39 -11.31
C LEU A 55 -0.80 -8.18 -11.11
N THR A 56 -1.32 -7.57 -12.17
CA THR A 56 -2.27 -6.46 -12.10
C THR A 56 -3.52 -6.89 -11.34
N ALA A 57 -4.08 -8.05 -11.67
CA ALA A 57 -5.26 -8.58 -10.96
C ALA A 57 -4.96 -8.90 -9.49
N ALA A 58 -3.76 -9.42 -9.18
CA ALA A 58 -3.36 -9.71 -7.82
C ALA A 58 -3.19 -8.43 -6.96
N LEU A 59 -2.77 -7.33 -7.58
CA LEU A 59 -2.55 -6.04 -6.92
C LEU A 59 -3.75 -5.08 -7.03
N ALA A 60 -4.86 -5.50 -7.65
CA ALA A 60 -6.04 -4.64 -7.85
C ALA A 60 -6.61 -4.10 -6.52
N SER A 61 -6.59 -4.89 -5.45
CA SER A 61 -7.07 -4.46 -4.13
C SER A 61 -6.25 -3.30 -3.52
N ILE A 62 -5.04 -3.06 -4.03
CA ILE A 62 -4.21 -1.93 -3.60
C ILE A 62 -4.62 -0.66 -4.33
N THR A 63 -4.92 -0.74 -5.62
CA THR A 63 -5.22 0.44 -6.45
C THR A 63 -6.57 1.09 -6.14
N GLU A 64 -7.47 0.35 -5.51
CA GLU A 64 -8.81 0.81 -5.15
C GLU A 64 -9.04 0.67 -3.63
N PRO A 65 -8.37 1.48 -2.80
CA PRO A 65 -8.56 1.42 -1.36
C PRO A 65 -9.98 1.85 -0.97
N PRO A 66 -10.62 1.19 0.02
CA PRO A 66 -11.91 1.63 0.53
C PRO A 66 -11.76 3.04 1.15
N PRO A 67 -12.81 3.87 1.14
CA PRO A 67 -12.75 5.18 1.77
C PRO A 67 -12.53 5.09 3.29
N PRO A 68 -12.04 6.17 3.94
CA PRO A 68 -11.95 6.23 5.39
C PRO A 68 -13.33 6.11 6.05
N THR A 69 -13.40 5.54 7.23
CA THR A 69 -14.66 5.30 7.96
C THR A 69 -15.39 6.60 8.33
N ASN A 70 -14.63 7.65 8.64
CA ASN A 70 -15.17 8.99 8.87
C ASN A 70 -14.23 10.04 8.25
N PRO A 71 -14.51 10.50 7.01
CA PRO A 71 -13.68 11.48 6.31
C PRO A 71 -13.72 12.89 6.90
N ALA A 72 -14.64 13.16 7.85
CA ALA A 72 -14.80 14.46 8.49
C ALA A 72 -13.92 14.63 9.75
N GLU A 73 -13.21 13.58 10.18
CA GLU A 73 -12.37 13.61 11.38
C GLU A 73 -10.89 13.28 11.04
N LEU A 74 -9.98 14.03 11.69
CA LEU A 74 -8.54 13.89 11.44
C LEU A 74 -8.03 12.48 11.73
N VAL A 75 -8.34 11.93 12.91
CA VAL A 75 -7.79 10.64 13.34
C VAL A 75 -8.17 9.51 12.37
N PRO A 76 -9.45 9.29 11.99
CA PRO A 76 -9.84 8.29 11.01
C PRO A 76 -9.18 8.47 9.63
N VAL A 77 -9.00 9.72 9.17
CA VAL A 77 -8.35 10.00 7.89
C VAL A 77 -6.86 9.62 7.92
N VAL A 78 -6.15 10.01 8.98
CA VAL A 78 -4.71 9.71 9.11
C VAL A 78 -4.48 8.22 9.38
N GLU A 79 -5.32 7.60 10.21
CA GLU A 79 -5.29 6.15 10.46
C GLU A 79 -5.47 5.37 9.16
N TRP A 80 -6.48 5.76 8.35
CA TRP A 80 -6.72 5.19 7.05
C TRP A 80 -5.50 5.34 6.11
N LEU A 81 -4.89 6.54 6.05
CA LEU A 81 -3.71 6.79 5.22
C LEU A 81 -2.54 5.87 5.60
N VAL A 82 -2.25 5.76 6.90
CA VAL A 82 -1.18 4.90 7.42
C VAL A 82 -1.47 3.43 7.13
N GLU A 83 -2.71 2.99 7.34
CA GLU A 83 -3.13 1.61 7.11
C GLU A 83 -3.09 1.23 5.63
N GLN A 84 -3.60 2.09 4.72
CA GLN A 84 -3.54 1.81 3.28
C GLN A 84 -2.09 1.80 2.77
N SER A 85 -1.25 2.71 3.23
CA SER A 85 0.18 2.72 2.92
C SER A 85 0.89 1.46 3.42
N TYR A 86 0.57 1.01 4.64
CA TYR A 86 1.09 -0.24 5.19
C TYR A 86 0.67 -1.45 4.35
N ARG A 87 -0.62 -1.58 4.04
CA ARG A 87 -1.15 -2.70 3.24
C ARG A 87 -0.55 -2.77 1.86
N ALA A 88 -0.39 -1.63 1.19
CA ALA A 88 0.21 -1.58 -0.15
C ALA A 88 1.62 -2.19 -0.17
N VAL A 89 2.40 -1.95 0.87
CA VAL A 89 3.76 -2.49 0.98
C VAL A 89 3.74 -3.88 1.61
N HIS A 90 3.12 -4.05 2.78
CA HIS A 90 3.19 -5.30 3.57
C HIS A 90 2.43 -6.45 2.90
N ASP A 91 1.18 -6.20 2.54
CA ASP A 91 0.28 -7.22 1.98
C ASP A 91 0.35 -7.25 0.44
N GLY A 92 0.78 -6.16 -0.18
CA GLY A 92 0.88 -5.99 -1.62
C GLY A 92 2.23 -6.37 -2.19
N ILE A 93 3.07 -5.37 -2.48
CA ILE A 93 4.32 -5.56 -3.22
C ILE A 93 5.43 -6.26 -2.41
N GLY A 94 5.42 -6.12 -1.09
CA GLY A 94 6.38 -6.74 -0.18
C GLY A 94 7.83 -6.32 -0.37
N ALA A 95 8.74 -6.96 0.36
CA ALA A 95 10.17 -6.70 0.26
C ALA A 95 10.72 -7.01 -1.14
N GLY A 96 10.24 -8.09 -1.78
CA GLY A 96 10.68 -8.48 -3.13
C GLY A 96 10.26 -7.47 -4.20
N GLY A 97 9.04 -6.92 -4.13
CA GLY A 97 8.59 -5.87 -5.03
C GLY A 97 9.32 -4.55 -4.81
N LEU A 98 9.57 -4.17 -3.53
CA LEU A 98 10.36 -2.99 -3.20
C LEU A 98 11.80 -3.10 -3.72
N ALA A 99 12.46 -4.24 -3.53
CA ALA A 99 13.79 -4.47 -4.05
C ALA A 99 13.81 -4.31 -5.58
N ALA A 100 12.85 -4.88 -6.29
CA ALA A 100 12.74 -4.74 -7.75
C ALA A 100 12.54 -3.28 -8.19
N LEU A 101 11.77 -2.48 -7.45
CA LEU A 101 11.59 -1.05 -7.73
C LEU A 101 12.89 -0.24 -7.56
N LEU A 102 13.75 -0.64 -6.62
CA LEU A 102 15.01 0.03 -6.31
C LEU A 102 16.15 -0.39 -7.25
N THR A 103 16.21 -1.67 -7.64
CA THR A 103 17.31 -2.21 -8.47
C THR A 103 17.08 -2.05 -9.97
N ASP A 104 15.82 -1.90 -10.41
CA ASP A 104 15.41 -1.78 -11.83
C ASP A 104 15.94 -2.92 -12.74
N GLU A 105 16.20 -4.10 -12.17
CA GLU A 105 16.78 -5.25 -12.87
C GLU A 105 15.94 -5.74 -14.06
N ASN A 106 14.61 -5.55 -13.99
CA ASN A 106 13.71 -5.91 -15.08
C ASN A 106 12.75 -4.75 -15.36
N ARG A 107 13.08 -3.97 -16.39
CA ARG A 107 12.38 -2.72 -16.73
C ARG A 107 10.87 -2.90 -16.92
N ASP A 108 10.41 -3.96 -17.57
CA ASP A 108 8.98 -4.18 -17.83
C ASP A 108 8.19 -4.37 -16.54
N TYR A 109 8.76 -5.10 -15.58
CA TYR A 109 8.12 -5.27 -14.27
C TYR A 109 8.19 -4.05 -13.41
N THR A 110 9.33 -3.39 -13.43
CA THR A 110 9.51 -2.16 -12.65
C THR A 110 8.54 -1.10 -13.14
N GLN A 111 8.31 -0.97 -14.45
CA GLN A 111 7.31 -0.06 -15.00
C GLN A 111 5.89 -0.45 -14.58
N LEU A 112 5.52 -1.73 -14.63
CA LEU A 112 4.22 -2.20 -14.15
C LEU A 112 4.02 -1.89 -12.67
N LEU A 113 4.98 -2.23 -11.81
CA LEU A 113 4.89 -1.95 -10.39
C LEU A 113 4.84 -0.45 -10.10
N ARG A 114 5.64 0.38 -10.81
CA ARG A 114 5.58 1.84 -10.69
C ARG A 114 4.20 2.39 -11.06
N SER A 115 3.58 1.87 -12.13
CA SER A 115 2.23 2.30 -12.52
C SER A 115 1.19 1.96 -11.45
N ILE A 116 1.27 0.77 -10.84
CA ILE A 116 0.38 0.33 -9.77
C ILE A 116 0.57 1.20 -8.51
N VAL A 117 1.83 1.45 -8.12
CA VAL A 117 2.16 2.34 -6.99
C VAL A 117 1.66 3.76 -7.26
N HIS A 118 1.82 4.26 -8.49
CA HIS A 118 1.31 5.59 -8.88
C HIS A 118 -0.22 5.68 -8.75
N GLN A 119 -0.96 4.69 -9.25
CA GLN A 119 -2.43 4.65 -9.13
C GLN A 119 -2.86 4.61 -7.67
N HIS A 120 -2.23 3.78 -6.85
CA HIS A 120 -2.49 3.73 -5.41
C HIS A 120 -2.27 5.09 -4.75
N ARG A 121 -1.11 5.71 -4.98
CA ARG A 121 -0.77 7.04 -4.42
C ARG A 121 -1.76 8.12 -4.88
N ALA A 122 -2.18 8.10 -6.14
CA ALA A 122 -3.17 9.04 -6.66
C ALA A 122 -4.51 8.91 -5.93
N ALA A 123 -4.96 7.68 -5.64
CA ALA A 123 -6.19 7.43 -4.87
C ALA A 123 -6.07 7.94 -3.42
N LEU A 124 -4.94 7.67 -2.74
CA LEU A 124 -4.69 8.19 -1.39
C LEU A 124 -4.64 9.72 -1.38
N ALA A 125 -3.91 10.31 -2.33
CA ALA A 125 -3.76 11.75 -2.44
C ALA A 125 -5.09 12.48 -2.68
N SER A 126 -6.02 11.88 -3.44
CA SER A 126 -7.35 12.43 -3.64
C SER A 126 -8.09 12.60 -2.31
N VAL A 127 -8.14 11.56 -1.50
CA VAL A 127 -8.81 11.56 -0.18
C VAL A 127 -8.18 12.61 0.76
N ILE A 128 -6.85 12.68 0.78
CA ILE A 128 -6.16 13.65 1.64
C ILE A 128 -6.39 15.10 1.16
N ARG A 129 -6.39 15.37 -0.15
CA ARG A 129 -6.71 16.70 -0.68
C ARG A 129 -8.15 17.10 -0.35
N ASP A 130 -9.10 16.17 -0.40
CA ASP A 130 -10.48 16.43 0.02
C ASP A 130 -10.54 16.75 1.53
N ALA A 131 -9.79 16.05 2.36
CA ALA A 131 -9.68 16.35 3.78
C ALA A 131 -9.00 17.71 4.06
N MET A 132 -8.03 18.12 3.24
CA MET A 132 -7.42 19.46 3.30
C MET A 132 -8.43 20.55 2.90
N ASN A 133 -9.18 20.35 1.81
CA ASN A 133 -10.22 21.29 1.35
C ASN A 133 -11.32 21.47 2.40
N ASN A 134 -11.64 20.40 3.14
CA ASN A 134 -12.61 20.43 4.25
C ASN A 134 -12.01 20.84 5.59
N GLN A 135 -10.74 21.29 5.63
CA GLN A 135 -10.03 21.72 6.84
C GLN A 135 -9.89 20.62 7.94
N VAL A 136 -10.06 19.36 7.60
CA VAL A 136 -9.82 18.21 8.47
C VAL A 136 -8.32 17.98 8.66
N VAL A 137 -7.55 18.09 7.56
CA VAL A 137 -6.09 18.05 7.54
C VAL A 137 -5.58 19.46 7.20
N ARG A 138 -4.45 19.86 7.79
CA ARG A 138 -3.84 21.17 7.49
C ARG A 138 -3.52 21.32 6.00
N GLY A 139 -3.76 22.52 5.45
CA GLY A 139 -3.66 22.77 4.01
C GLY A 139 -2.26 23.10 3.47
N ASP A 140 -1.23 23.18 4.34
CA ASP A 140 0.14 23.58 3.98
C ASP A 140 1.14 22.42 3.97
N ILE A 141 0.64 21.17 3.83
CA ILE A 141 1.46 19.97 3.70
C ILE A 141 1.64 19.57 2.23
N ASP A 142 2.76 18.94 1.94
CA ASP A 142 2.96 18.19 0.71
C ASP A 142 2.52 16.74 0.90
N VAL A 143 1.42 16.36 0.24
CA VAL A 143 0.77 15.04 0.40
C VAL A 143 1.71 13.91 -0.04
N GLU A 144 2.49 14.12 -1.11
CA GLU A 144 3.43 13.11 -1.61
C GLU A 144 4.55 12.87 -0.59
N THR A 145 5.10 13.95 -0.01
CA THR A 145 6.10 13.84 1.06
C THR A 145 5.56 13.11 2.30
N VAL A 146 4.31 13.34 2.68
CA VAL A 146 3.69 12.62 3.81
C VAL A 146 3.63 11.12 3.53
N MET A 147 3.21 10.72 2.33
CA MET A 147 3.19 9.32 1.92
C MET A 147 4.60 8.71 1.87
N ASP A 148 5.60 9.48 1.40
CA ASP A 148 7.00 9.05 1.39
C ASP A 148 7.57 8.87 2.80
N CYS A 149 7.20 9.72 3.76
CA CYS A 149 7.56 9.55 5.16
C CYS A 149 7.01 8.23 5.74
N ILE A 150 5.74 7.90 5.45
CA ILE A 150 5.13 6.66 5.92
C ILE A 150 5.80 5.43 5.27
N ALA A 151 5.94 5.43 3.94
CA ALA A 151 6.59 4.34 3.21
C ALA A 151 8.08 4.20 3.60
N GLY A 152 8.78 5.32 3.77
CA GLY A 152 10.17 5.36 4.22
C GLY A 152 10.35 4.81 5.63
N ALA A 153 9.44 5.12 6.56
CA ALA A 153 9.45 4.54 7.90
C ALA A 153 9.29 3.02 7.89
N TYR A 154 8.45 2.49 6.99
CA TYR A 154 8.30 1.04 6.80
C TYR A 154 9.60 0.41 6.29
N LEU A 155 10.17 0.98 5.22
CA LEU A 155 11.43 0.51 4.62
C LEU A 155 12.59 0.53 5.62
N ALA A 156 12.72 1.62 6.35
CA ALA A 156 13.79 1.78 7.35
C ALA A 156 13.68 0.74 8.49
N GLU A 157 12.46 0.46 8.96
CA GLU A 157 12.28 -0.57 10.00
C GLU A 157 12.56 -1.97 9.44
N LEU A 158 12.05 -2.29 8.25
CA LEU A 158 12.31 -3.55 7.56
C LEU A 158 13.82 -3.78 7.35
N ALA A 159 14.54 -2.78 6.84
CA ALA A 159 15.97 -2.86 6.58
C ALA A 159 16.77 -3.06 7.87
N ARG A 160 16.41 -2.37 8.95
CA ARG A 160 17.12 -2.42 10.23
C ARG A 160 16.86 -3.69 11.03
N ARG A 161 15.65 -4.27 10.93
CA ARG A 161 15.20 -5.37 11.80
C ARG A 161 14.95 -6.68 11.05
N GLY A 162 14.92 -6.67 9.71
CA GLY A 162 14.49 -7.81 8.89
C GLY A 162 12.97 -8.06 8.90
N SER A 163 12.22 -7.35 9.73
CA SER A 163 10.77 -7.44 9.83
C SER A 163 10.21 -6.15 10.41
N VAL A 164 8.92 -5.90 10.16
CA VAL A 164 8.20 -4.78 10.76
C VAL A 164 7.53 -5.25 12.05
N ALA A 165 7.78 -4.55 13.15
CA ALA A 165 7.30 -4.93 14.47
C ALA A 165 5.78 -4.77 14.59
N PRO A 166 5.12 -5.57 15.45
CA PRO A 166 3.71 -5.39 15.78
C PRO A 166 3.38 -3.94 16.17
N ARG A 167 2.16 -3.51 15.89
CA ARG A 167 1.66 -2.16 16.19
C ARG A 167 2.47 -1.03 15.51
N TRP A 168 3.07 -1.33 14.36
CA TRP A 168 3.80 -0.34 13.56
C TRP A 168 2.88 0.81 13.13
N THR A 169 1.69 0.50 12.62
CA THR A 169 0.69 1.50 12.18
C THR A 169 0.30 2.46 13.31
N GLU A 170 0.10 1.96 14.52
CA GLU A 170 -0.22 2.80 15.69
C GLU A 170 0.93 3.77 16.05
N ARG A 171 2.20 3.30 15.94
CA ARG A 171 3.37 4.16 16.21
C ARG A 171 3.52 5.25 15.18
N VAL A 172 3.35 4.92 13.89
CA VAL A 172 3.42 5.88 12.79
C VAL A 172 2.25 6.86 12.88
N LEU A 173 1.03 6.39 13.12
CA LEU A 173 -0.15 7.23 13.33
C LEU A 173 0.11 8.29 14.40
N ARG A 174 0.57 7.88 15.59
CA ARG A 174 0.87 8.78 16.70
C ARG A 174 1.93 9.84 16.35
N THR A 175 2.90 9.46 15.51
CA THR A 175 3.96 10.38 15.06
C THR A 175 3.46 11.34 13.99
N MET A 176 2.58 10.90 13.10
CA MET A 176 2.08 11.70 11.98
C MET A 176 0.94 12.66 12.38
N LEU A 177 0.09 12.28 13.34
CA LEU A 177 -1.05 13.08 13.75
C LEU A 177 -0.72 14.56 14.06
N PRO A 178 0.29 14.89 14.89
CA PRO A 178 0.62 16.30 15.19
C PRO A 178 1.11 17.09 13.97
N ALA A 179 1.68 16.39 12.96
CA ALA A 179 2.15 17.02 11.75
C ALA A 179 1.04 17.36 10.76
N LEU A 180 -0.09 16.67 10.86
CA LEU A 180 -1.24 16.78 9.95
C LEU A 180 -2.41 17.57 10.55
N GLU A 181 -2.36 17.86 11.87
CA GLU A 181 -3.39 18.61 12.58
C GLU A 181 -3.44 20.07 12.12
N THR A 182 -4.67 20.59 11.94
CA THR A 182 -4.88 22.00 11.65
C THR A 182 -4.44 22.85 12.83
N ARG A 183 -3.45 23.73 12.63
CA ARG A 183 -3.00 24.66 13.67
C ARG A 183 -4.11 25.68 13.97
N ASN A 184 -4.73 25.58 15.12
CA ASN A 184 -5.58 26.63 15.64
C ASN A 184 -4.73 27.86 15.99
N LEU A 185 -4.53 28.80 15.04
CA LEU A 185 -3.79 30.06 15.24
C LEU A 185 -4.48 31.00 16.26
N LYS A 186 -5.60 30.62 16.87
CA LYS A 186 -6.33 31.43 17.85
C LYS A 186 -5.68 31.48 19.25
N GLY A 187 -4.61 30.72 19.51
CA GLY A 187 -3.96 30.66 20.84
C GLY A 187 -2.71 31.52 21.01
N SER A 188 -2.10 32.04 19.92
CA SER A 188 -0.79 32.74 19.98
C SER A 188 -0.87 34.24 20.28
N ALA A 189 -2.06 34.87 20.17
CA ALA A 189 -2.18 36.31 20.34
C ALA A 189 -2.30 36.77 21.81
N ARG A 190 -2.35 35.87 22.81
CA ARG A 190 -2.57 36.21 24.24
C ARG A 190 -1.34 36.15 25.14
N ARG A 191 -0.13 35.93 24.61
CA ARG A 191 1.10 35.90 25.43
C ARG A 191 2.14 37.01 25.10
N ARG A 192 1.71 38.14 24.55
CA ARG A 192 2.56 39.34 24.48
C ARG A 192 1.76 40.56 24.97
N ARG A 193 1.54 40.61 26.27
CA ARG A 193 1.39 41.86 27.03
C ARG A 193 1.99 41.66 28.42
#